data_e482b99616ea9453d322d01c24d517d9
#
_entry.id   e482b99616ea9453d322d01c24d517d9
#
_cell.length_a   1.000
_cell.length_b   1.000
_cell.length_c   1.000
_cell.angle_alpha   90.00
_cell.angle_beta   90.00
_cell.angle_gamma   90.00
#
_symmetry.space_group_name_H-M   'P 1'
#
loop_
_entity.id
_entity.type
_entity.pdbx_description
1 polymer ?
#
loop_
_entity_poly.entity_id
_entity_poly.type
_entity_poly.pdbx_seq_one_letter_code
_entity_poly.pdbx_strand_id
1 'polypeptide(L)'
;MIVVTLTKVPNALRGDLTKWYQEIQTGVYVGNVNACVRDSLWLRIVENIGRGEATMVYNANNELGYQFKTTRHDHQVVDFDGIPLMMHLAASQTAEKHGYSNAAKFHKARMMTQKVQRQQSRHSDESVVAVDIETTGLDPSKDAIISIAAVKSIPDGQTSEFNRLIKIDRLLPQKIVELTGITRDMLNEQGVSIAMALSEMKVFIGNSVIVGYNFHFDEMFLKQAFIENDIEERTNHTTELMPIVKRTNIFLDNYRLSTVLADYQIVNLRPHNALSDAKATLELTHKLINDGSLNV
;
A
#
# COMPACT_ATOMS: atom_id res chain seq x y z
N MET A 1 20.41 -11.07 -12.23
CA MET A 1 21.43 -11.71 -11.37
C MET A 1 21.14 -11.43 -9.93
N ILE A 2 21.34 -12.42 -9.04
CA ILE A 2 21.10 -12.27 -7.60
C ILE A 2 22.37 -12.76 -6.89
N VAL A 3 22.81 -12.02 -5.88
CA VAL A 3 23.93 -12.39 -5.01
C VAL A 3 23.41 -12.40 -3.58
N VAL A 4 23.65 -13.49 -2.84
CA VAL A 4 23.30 -13.61 -1.43
C VAL A 4 24.57 -13.88 -0.62
N THR A 5 24.79 -13.12 0.42
CA THR A 5 25.89 -13.31 1.36
C THR A 5 25.34 -13.64 2.76
N LEU A 6 25.92 -14.61 3.42
CA LEU A 6 25.51 -15.11 4.73
C LEU A 6 26.72 -15.25 5.64
N THR A 7 26.66 -14.69 6.85
CA THR A 7 27.74 -14.84 7.83
C THR A 7 27.76 -16.22 8.50
N LYS A 8 26.60 -16.87 8.59
CA LYS A 8 26.42 -18.26 9.06
C LYS A 8 25.41 -18.96 8.15
N VAL A 9 25.71 -20.18 7.77
CA VAL A 9 24.86 -20.98 6.90
C VAL A 9 24.51 -22.29 7.60
N PRO A 10 23.32 -22.38 8.24
CA PRO A 10 22.81 -23.67 8.73
C PRO A 10 22.69 -24.68 7.59
N ASN A 11 22.98 -25.96 7.88
CA ASN A 11 23.00 -27.03 6.86
C ASN A 11 21.66 -27.15 6.09
N ALA A 12 20.54 -26.96 6.76
CA ALA A 12 19.22 -26.98 6.14
C ALA A 12 19.06 -25.85 5.13
N LEU A 13 19.48 -24.64 5.51
CA LEU A 13 19.41 -23.47 4.64
C LEU A 13 20.37 -23.59 3.43
N ARG A 14 21.57 -24.16 3.66
CA ARG A 14 22.53 -24.45 2.57
C ARG A 14 21.91 -25.38 1.53
N GLY A 15 21.27 -26.47 1.97
CA GLY A 15 20.60 -27.40 1.08
C GLY A 15 19.47 -26.80 0.26
N ASP A 16 18.74 -25.84 0.81
CA ASP A 16 17.68 -25.12 0.08
C ASP A 16 18.27 -24.11 -0.90
N LEU A 17 19.28 -23.35 -0.50
CA LEU A 17 19.89 -22.35 -1.37
C LEU A 17 20.61 -22.95 -2.57
N THR A 18 21.32 -24.08 -2.39
CA THR A 18 22.06 -24.75 -3.47
C THR A 18 21.16 -25.37 -4.56
N LYS A 19 19.85 -25.51 -4.32
CA LYS A 19 18.88 -25.90 -5.36
C LYS A 19 18.66 -24.81 -6.40
N TRP A 20 18.86 -23.55 -6.03
CA TRP A 20 18.52 -22.39 -6.84
C TRP A 20 19.69 -21.46 -7.15
N TYR A 21 20.73 -21.50 -6.32
CA TYR A 21 21.93 -20.68 -6.41
C TYR A 21 23.17 -21.55 -6.39
N GLN A 22 24.23 -21.07 -7.01
CA GLN A 22 25.55 -21.67 -6.93
C GLN A 22 26.31 -21.04 -5.75
N GLU A 23 26.81 -21.85 -4.84
CA GLU A 23 27.74 -21.41 -3.79
C GLU A 23 29.13 -21.24 -4.41
N ILE A 24 29.59 -20.00 -4.57
CA ILE A 24 30.90 -19.68 -5.16
C ILE A 24 31.98 -19.53 -4.09
N GLN A 25 31.60 -19.24 -2.87
CA GLN A 25 32.43 -19.19 -1.68
C GLN A 25 31.55 -19.50 -0.46
N THR A 26 32.14 -19.95 0.64
CA THR A 26 31.38 -20.25 1.86
C THR A 26 30.49 -19.07 2.26
N GLY A 27 29.18 -19.28 2.21
CA GLY A 27 28.20 -18.25 2.54
C GLY A 27 27.94 -17.22 1.42
N VAL A 28 28.50 -17.39 0.22
CA VAL A 28 28.27 -16.54 -0.94
C VAL A 28 27.60 -17.33 -2.05
N TYR A 29 26.38 -16.96 -2.38
CA TYR A 29 25.53 -17.64 -3.36
C TYR A 29 25.23 -16.70 -4.52
N VAL A 30 25.30 -17.21 -5.74
CA VAL A 30 24.98 -16.46 -6.97
C VAL A 30 24.00 -17.27 -7.83
N GLY A 31 23.03 -16.60 -8.40
CA GLY A 31 22.08 -17.21 -9.32
C GLY A 31 21.20 -16.22 -10.04
N ASN A 32 20.23 -16.75 -10.76
CA ASN A 32 19.25 -15.96 -11.46
C ASN A 32 17.91 -16.68 -11.42
N VAL A 33 17.02 -16.22 -10.59
CA VAL A 33 15.67 -16.76 -10.42
C VAL A 33 14.66 -15.61 -10.58
N ASN A 34 13.39 -15.95 -10.82
CA ASN A 34 12.34 -14.93 -10.89
C ASN A 34 12.08 -14.29 -9.52
N ALA A 35 11.37 -13.17 -9.52
CA ALA A 35 11.13 -12.38 -8.31
C ALA A 35 10.39 -13.17 -7.21
N CYS A 36 9.44 -14.03 -7.59
CA CYS A 36 8.68 -14.84 -6.64
C CYS A 36 9.58 -15.83 -5.89
N VAL A 37 10.41 -16.57 -6.62
CA VAL A 37 11.37 -17.53 -6.03
C VAL A 37 12.43 -16.80 -5.18
N ARG A 38 12.93 -15.63 -5.67
CA ARG A 38 13.87 -14.80 -4.92
C ARG A 38 13.30 -14.39 -3.56
N ASP A 39 12.07 -13.88 -3.55
CA ASP A 39 11.47 -13.36 -2.33
C ASP A 39 11.08 -14.48 -1.36
N SER A 40 10.65 -15.63 -1.88
CA SER A 40 10.43 -16.84 -1.05
C SER A 40 11.72 -17.35 -0.42
N LEU A 41 12.84 -17.35 -1.16
CA LEU A 41 14.15 -17.74 -0.62
C LEU A 41 14.64 -16.73 0.42
N TRP A 42 14.37 -15.43 0.23
CA TRP A 42 14.69 -14.40 1.21
C TRP A 42 13.95 -14.62 2.53
N LEU A 43 12.65 -14.91 2.50
CA LEU A 43 11.88 -15.24 3.70
C LEU A 43 12.45 -16.44 4.43
N ARG A 44 12.80 -17.52 3.70
CA ARG A 44 13.46 -18.70 4.29
C ARG A 44 14.81 -18.38 4.93
N ILE A 45 15.59 -17.48 4.33
CA ILE A 45 16.85 -17.01 4.90
C ILE A 45 16.56 -16.29 6.23
N VAL A 46 15.64 -15.33 6.25
CA VAL A 46 15.28 -14.56 7.45
C VAL A 46 14.82 -15.47 8.59
N GLU A 47 13.99 -16.48 8.29
CA GLU A 47 13.45 -17.41 9.28
C GLU A 47 14.49 -18.38 9.84
N ASN A 48 15.47 -18.79 9.03
CA ASN A 48 16.37 -19.90 9.38
C ASN A 48 17.82 -19.49 9.63
N ILE A 49 18.19 -18.22 9.45
CA ILE A 49 19.58 -17.76 9.62
C ILE A 49 20.01 -17.69 11.10
N GLY A 50 19.05 -17.68 12.02
CA GLY A 50 19.28 -17.65 13.46
C GLY A 50 20.07 -16.40 13.90
N ARG A 51 21.30 -16.62 14.47
CA ARG A 51 22.19 -15.52 14.88
C ARG A 51 23.12 -15.04 13.77
N GLY A 52 22.92 -15.51 12.54
CA GLY A 52 23.69 -15.04 11.40
C GLY A 52 23.06 -13.76 10.79
N GLU A 53 23.79 -13.17 9.86
CA GLU A 53 23.33 -12.03 9.09
C GLU A 53 23.36 -12.38 7.61
N ALA A 54 22.40 -11.83 6.85
CA ALA A 54 22.30 -12.01 5.42
C ALA A 54 22.17 -10.67 4.71
N THR A 55 22.72 -10.61 3.52
CA THR A 55 22.46 -9.53 2.56
C THR A 55 22.20 -10.13 1.18
N MET A 56 21.14 -9.71 0.52
CA MET A 56 20.80 -10.10 -0.85
C MET A 56 20.83 -8.86 -1.75
N VAL A 57 21.56 -8.94 -2.85
CA VAL A 57 21.60 -7.95 -3.93
C VAL A 57 20.96 -8.57 -5.17
N TYR A 58 20.09 -7.84 -5.84
CA TYR A 58 19.40 -8.30 -7.05
C TYR A 58 19.11 -7.19 -8.03
N ASN A 59 19.00 -7.52 -9.31
CA ASN A 59 18.66 -6.56 -10.35
C ASN A 59 17.29 -5.96 -10.10
N ALA A 60 17.20 -4.63 -10.24
CA ALA A 60 15.97 -3.86 -10.13
C ALA A 60 15.93 -2.81 -11.25
N ASN A 61 14.72 -2.38 -11.60
CA ASN A 61 14.52 -1.33 -12.60
C ASN A 61 14.50 0.04 -11.90
N ASN A 62 15.66 0.47 -11.41
CA ASN A 62 15.92 1.77 -10.80
C ASN A 62 17.21 2.37 -11.40
N GLU A 63 17.59 3.57 -11.02
CA GLU A 63 18.77 4.27 -11.56
C GLU A 63 20.08 3.49 -11.36
N LEU A 64 20.22 2.76 -10.25
CA LEU A 64 21.41 1.94 -9.99
C LEU A 64 21.38 0.58 -10.70
N GLY A 65 20.22 0.14 -11.24
CA GLY A 65 20.04 -1.17 -11.85
C GLY A 65 20.02 -2.33 -10.86
N TYR A 66 20.10 -2.07 -9.56
CA TYR A 66 20.04 -3.10 -8.51
C TYR A 66 19.37 -2.58 -7.24
N GLN A 67 18.95 -3.52 -6.41
CA GLN A 67 18.41 -3.29 -5.07
C GLN A 67 18.94 -4.34 -4.10
N PHE A 68 18.85 -4.07 -2.81
CA PHE A 68 19.31 -5.01 -1.80
C PHE A 68 18.36 -5.08 -0.59
N LYS A 69 18.41 -6.24 0.09
CA LYS A 69 17.76 -6.50 1.38
C LYS A 69 18.83 -6.98 2.35
N THR A 70 18.69 -6.63 3.64
CA THR A 70 19.64 -7.07 4.67
C THR A 70 18.91 -7.41 5.97
N THR A 71 19.46 -8.39 6.73
CA THR A 71 19.06 -8.69 8.11
C THR A 71 20.04 -8.11 9.12
N ARG A 72 21.04 -7.34 8.70
CA ARG A 72 22.04 -6.74 9.58
C ARG A 72 21.39 -5.79 10.55
N HIS A 73 21.80 -5.87 11.81
CA HIS A 73 21.30 -5.00 12.88
C HIS A 73 21.99 -3.63 12.92
N ASP A 74 23.19 -3.52 12.33
CA ASP A 74 23.99 -2.30 12.29
C ASP A 74 23.81 -1.49 11.00
N HIS A 75 22.95 -1.98 10.08
CA HIS A 75 22.65 -1.36 8.80
C HIS A 75 21.17 -1.37 8.50
N GLN A 76 20.71 -0.32 7.83
CA GLN A 76 19.35 -0.21 7.33
C GLN A 76 19.37 0.20 5.86
N VAL A 77 18.51 -0.45 5.06
CA VAL A 77 18.28 -0.02 3.68
C VAL A 77 17.31 1.17 3.72
N VAL A 78 17.74 2.29 3.20
CA VAL A 78 16.92 3.49 3.04
C VAL A 78 16.82 3.81 1.56
N ASP A 79 15.65 4.24 1.14
CA ASP A 79 15.45 4.76 -0.21
C ASP A 79 15.56 6.28 -0.17
N PHE A 80 16.45 6.83 -0.98
CA PHE A 80 16.64 8.26 -1.12
C PHE A 80 16.44 8.63 -2.60
N ASP A 81 15.29 9.21 -2.91
CA ASP A 81 14.90 9.61 -4.27
C ASP A 81 15.00 8.45 -5.31
N GLY A 82 14.58 7.23 -4.92
CA GLY A 82 14.65 6.06 -5.78
C GLY A 82 16.00 5.34 -5.78
N ILE A 83 16.99 5.85 -5.05
CA ILE A 83 18.32 5.25 -4.90
C ILE A 83 18.37 4.46 -3.58
N PRO A 84 18.47 3.13 -3.61
CA PRO A 84 18.64 2.34 -2.40
C PRO A 84 20.05 2.54 -1.81
N LEU A 85 20.12 3.03 -0.59
CA LEU A 85 21.35 3.23 0.16
C LEU A 85 21.41 2.33 1.39
N MET A 86 22.63 1.87 1.72
CA MET A 86 22.90 1.14 2.95
C MET A 86 23.37 2.13 4.03
N MET A 87 22.46 2.53 4.90
CA MET A 87 22.78 3.43 6.00
C MET A 87 23.38 2.64 7.17
N HIS A 88 24.56 3.07 7.65
CA HIS A 88 25.15 2.54 8.87
C HIS A 88 24.41 3.13 10.07
N LEU A 89 23.81 2.29 10.89
CA LEU A 89 23.26 2.70 12.17
C LEU A 89 24.43 2.88 13.14
N ALA A 90 24.82 4.13 13.44
CA ALA A 90 25.79 4.38 14.47
C ALA A 90 25.33 3.68 15.76
N ALA A 91 26.18 2.85 16.34
CA ALA A 91 25.90 2.28 17.64
C ALA A 91 25.54 3.42 18.57
N SER A 92 24.31 3.46 19.06
CA SER A 92 23.91 4.43 20.05
C SER A 92 24.96 4.34 21.16
N GLN A 93 25.71 5.42 21.32
CA GLN A 93 26.62 5.54 22.47
C GLN A 93 25.81 5.04 23.66
N THR A 94 26.32 4.03 24.33
CA THR A 94 25.72 3.43 25.51
C THR A 94 25.18 4.53 26.39
N ALA A 95 23.88 4.82 26.25
CA ALA A 95 23.19 5.62 27.24
C ALA A 95 23.41 4.86 28.54
N GLU A 96 24.20 5.47 29.45
CA GLU A 96 24.39 4.99 30.81
C GLU A 96 23.01 4.50 31.28
N LYS A 97 22.94 3.24 31.69
CA LYS A 97 21.75 2.67 32.30
C LYS A 97 21.50 3.40 33.61
N HIS A 98 20.93 4.60 33.54
CA HIS A 98 20.24 5.16 34.66
C HIS A 98 19.10 4.22 34.98
N GLY A 99 19.30 3.41 36.03
CA GLY A 99 18.33 2.45 36.52
C GLY A 99 17.03 3.17 36.85
N TYR A 100 16.05 3.09 35.92
CA TYR A 100 14.71 3.50 36.25
C TYR A 100 14.21 2.65 37.40
N SER A 101 13.76 3.26 38.48
CA SER A 101 13.14 2.57 39.60
C SER A 101 11.96 1.74 39.06
N ASN A 102 11.62 0.64 39.72
CA ASN A 102 10.46 -0.18 39.33
C ASN A 102 9.18 0.66 39.19
N ALA A 103 9.02 1.71 40.00
CA ALA A 103 7.93 2.67 39.89
C ALA A 103 7.94 3.42 38.53
N ALA A 104 9.11 3.83 38.02
CA ALA A 104 9.21 4.48 36.72
C ALA A 104 8.92 3.52 35.55
N LYS A 105 9.31 2.24 35.67
CA LYS A 105 8.95 1.19 34.71
C LYS A 105 7.44 0.92 34.69
N PHE A 106 6.80 0.84 35.84
CA PHE A 106 5.34 0.71 35.97
C PHE A 106 4.62 1.94 35.42
N HIS A 107 5.11 3.16 35.69
CA HIS A 107 4.53 4.38 35.16
C HIS A 107 4.63 4.44 33.63
N LYS A 108 5.80 4.07 33.07
CA LYS A 108 6.01 4.01 31.61
C LYS A 108 5.14 2.94 30.96
N ALA A 109 5.02 1.75 31.58
CA ALA A 109 4.12 0.71 31.11
C ALA A 109 2.64 1.16 31.14
N ARG A 110 2.21 1.81 32.25
CA ARG A 110 0.86 2.34 32.39
C ARG A 110 0.57 3.47 31.37
N MET A 111 1.54 4.36 31.13
CA MET A 111 1.43 5.40 30.09
C MET A 111 1.36 4.80 28.69
N MET A 112 2.13 3.74 28.39
CA MET A 112 2.04 3.02 27.11
C MET A 112 0.69 2.31 26.97
N THR A 113 0.22 1.61 28.01
CA THR A 113 -1.09 0.96 28.01
C THR A 113 -2.22 1.98 27.85
N GLN A 114 -2.14 3.13 28.54
CA GLN A 114 -3.12 4.21 28.37
C GLN A 114 -3.04 4.86 26.99
N LYS A 115 -1.84 4.97 26.39
CA LYS A 115 -1.66 5.48 25.02
C LYS A 115 -2.24 4.50 23.99
N VAL A 116 -2.02 3.19 24.18
CA VAL A 116 -2.60 2.13 23.34
C VAL A 116 -4.12 2.08 23.53
N GLN A 117 -4.64 2.14 24.76
CA GLN A 117 -6.07 2.20 25.02
C GLN A 117 -6.72 3.50 24.48
N ARG A 118 -6.05 4.65 24.58
CA ARG A 118 -6.53 5.91 23.95
C ARG A 118 -6.46 5.87 22.42
N GLN A 119 -5.51 5.17 21.84
CA GLN A 119 -5.50 4.92 20.40
C GLN A 119 -6.59 3.92 19.99
N GLN A 120 -6.76 2.82 20.73
CA GLN A 120 -7.87 1.87 20.50
C GLN A 120 -9.25 2.49 20.69
N SER A 121 -9.44 3.37 21.69
CA SER A 121 -10.73 4.08 21.88
C SER A 121 -10.95 5.24 20.88
N ARG A 122 -9.92 5.74 20.21
CA ARG A 122 -10.06 6.68 19.10
C ARG A 122 -10.34 5.99 17.76
N HIS A 123 -9.86 4.76 17.57
CA HIS A 123 -10.10 4.00 16.34
C HIS A 123 -11.46 3.28 16.29
N SER A 124 -12.19 3.17 17.41
CA SER A 124 -13.51 2.54 17.42
C SER A 124 -14.65 3.40 16.86
N ASP A 125 -14.37 4.66 16.49
CA ASP A 125 -15.39 5.60 15.98
C ASP A 125 -15.01 6.24 14.64
N GLU A 126 -13.82 5.93 14.08
CA GLU A 126 -13.42 6.45 12.77
C GLU A 126 -14.06 5.62 11.66
N SER A 127 -15.05 6.20 11.00
CA SER A 127 -15.66 5.58 9.81
C SER A 127 -14.67 5.49 8.67
N VAL A 128 -14.69 4.38 7.94
CA VAL A 128 -13.84 4.13 6.78
C VAL A 128 -14.58 4.48 5.49
N VAL A 129 -13.90 5.10 4.55
CA VAL A 129 -14.42 5.42 3.22
C VAL A 129 -13.47 4.91 2.15
N ALA A 130 -13.96 4.09 1.23
CA ALA A 130 -13.21 3.71 0.04
C ALA A 130 -13.48 4.73 -1.07
N VAL A 131 -12.42 5.16 -1.76
CA VAL A 131 -12.48 6.13 -2.86
C VAL A 131 -11.82 5.52 -4.09
N ASP A 132 -12.41 5.77 -5.24
CA ASP A 132 -11.90 5.36 -6.55
C ASP A 132 -12.30 6.38 -7.61
N ILE A 133 -11.50 6.55 -8.67
CA ILE A 133 -11.76 7.48 -9.76
C ILE A 133 -11.56 6.81 -11.12
N GLU A 134 -12.26 7.35 -12.15
CA GLU A 134 -11.95 7.06 -13.54
C GLU A 134 -11.43 8.32 -14.24
N THR A 135 -10.49 8.13 -15.17
CA THR A 135 -9.79 9.24 -15.83
C THR A 135 -9.69 9.04 -17.34
N THR A 136 -9.39 10.09 -18.09
CA THR A 136 -9.17 10.00 -19.54
C THR A 136 -7.83 9.40 -19.93
N GLY A 137 -6.91 9.24 -18.97
CA GLY A 137 -5.57 8.69 -19.19
C GLY A 137 -4.78 8.62 -17.88
N LEU A 138 -3.46 8.58 -17.94
CA LEU A 138 -2.59 8.27 -16.81
C LEU A 138 -1.79 9.47 -16.27
N ASP A 139 -1.84 10.61 -16.91
CA ASP A 139 -1.03 11.79 -16.58
C ASP A 139 -1.91 12.89 -15.95
N PRO A 140 -1.81 13.15 -14.63
CA PRO A 140 -2.66 14.15 -13.96
C PRO A 140 -2.53 15.57 -14.53
N SER A 141 -1.42 15.87 -15.21
CA SER A 141 -1.20 17.18 -15.83
C SER A 141 -1.86 17.34 -17.21
N LYS A 142 -2.24 16.23 -17.84
CA LYS A 142 -2.79 16.20 -19.22
C LYS A 142 -4.18 15.60 -19.29
N ASP A 143 -4.48 14.68 -18.40
CA ASP A 143 -5.73 13.94 -18.39
C ASP A 143 -6.72 14.50 -17.37
N ALA A 144 -7.97 14.12 -17.48
CA ALA A 144 -9.04 14.62 -16.63
C ALA A 144 -9.74 13.48 -15.89
N ILE A 145 -10.22 13.76 -14.70
CA ILE A 145 -11.13 12.90 -13.98
C ILE A 145 -12.50 12.93 -14.69
N ILE A 146 -13.08 11.76 -14.94
CA ILE A 146 -14.41 11.60 -15.57
C ILE A 146 -15.45 10.98 -14.62
N SER A 147 -15.01 10.32 -13.55
CA SER A 147 -15.88 9.81 -12.49
C SER A 147 -15.15 9.86 -11.16
N ILE A 148 -15.87 10.16 -10.08
CA ILE A 148 -15.41 10.06 -8.71
C ILE A 148 -16.46 9.28 -7.94
N ALA A 149 -16.04 8.24 -7.23
CA ALA A 149 -16.90 7.49 -6.35
C ALA A 149 -16.28 7.32 -4.96
N ALA A 150 -17.13 7.30 -3.95
CA ALA A 150 -16.75 6.99 -2.59
C ALA A 150 -17.84 6.16 -1.92
N VAL A 151 -17.44 5.18 -1.12
CA VAL A 151 -18.36 4.32 -0.38
C VAL A 151 -17.92 4.32 1.07
N LYS A 152 -18.83 4.68 1.96
CA LYS A 152 -18.57 4.83 3.39
C LYS A 152 -19.31 3.77 4.18
N SER A 153 -18.61 3.12 5.10
CA SER A 153 -19.23 2.24 6.10
C SER A 153 -19.97 3.04 7.15
N ILE A 154 -21.19 2.65 7.45
CA ILE A 154 -22.02 3.24 8.50
C ILE A 154 -22.15 2.25 9.67
N PRO A 155 -22.28 2.72 10.93
CA PRO A 155 -22.30 1.86 12.12
C PRO A 155 -23.31 0.69 12.09
N ASP A 156 -24.40 0.83 11.34
CA ASP A 156 -25.47 -0.20 11.24
C ASP A 156 -25.17 -1.31 10.22
N GLY A 157 -23.93 -1.40 9.72
CA GLY A 157 -23.54 -2.37 8.69
C GLY A 157 -24.04 -2.02 7.28
N GLN A 158 -24.67 -0.86 7.12
CA GLN A 158 -25.04 -0.30 5.84
C GLN A 158 -23.90 0.53 5.22
N THR A 159 -24.01 0.84 3.94
CA THR A 159 -23.08 1.72 3.24
C THR A 159 -23.77 2.96 2.73
N SER A 160 -23.10 4.10 2.78
CA SER A 160 -23.48 5.31 2.08
C SER A 160 -22.61 5.47 0.84
N GLU A 161 -23.19 5.95 -0.25
CA GLU A 161 -22.55 6.01 -1.55
C GLU A 161 -22.52 7.43 -2.08
N PHE A 162 -21.38 7.82 -2.61
CA PHE A 162 -21.17 9.03 -3.39
C PHE A 162 -20.69 8.62 -4.78
N ASN A 163 -21.33 9.12 -5.82
CA ASN A 163 -20.93 8.88 -7.20
C ASN A 163 -21.26 10.08 -8.06
N ARG A 164 -20.25 10.61 -8.79
CA ARG A 164 -20.41 11.73 -9.70
C ARG A 164 -19.65 11.50 -10.99
N LEU A 165 -20.33 11.69 -12.10
CA LEU A 165 -19.71 11.89 -13.40
C LEU A 165 -19.26 13.35 -13.52
N ILE A 166 -18.14 13.56 -14.21
CA ILE A 166 -17.52 14.89 -14.34
C ILE A 166 -17.61 15.37 -15.77
N LYS A 167 -18.14 16.58 -15.98
CA LYS A 167 -18.09 17.25 -17.28
C LYS A 167 -16.65 17.58 -17.65
N ILE A 168 -16.26 17.21 -18.86
CA ILE A 168 -14.94 17.53 -19.41
C ILE A 168 -15.10 18.19 -20.78
N ASP A 169 -14.23 19.15 -21.07
CA ASP A 169 -14.18 19.80 -22.39
C ASP A 169 -13.21 19.09 -23.36
N ARG A 170 -12.47 18.12 -22.86
CA ARG A 170 -11.47 17.32 -23.61
C ARG A 170 -12.12 16.18 -24.36
N LEU A 171 -11.41 15.65 -25.35
CA LEU A 171 -11.81 14.41 -26.02
C LEU A 171 -11.78 13.25 -25.02
N LEU A 172 -12.84 12.43 -25.04
CA LEU A 172 -12.87 11.18 -24.30
C LEU A 172 -12.32 10.06 -25.21
N PRO A 173 -11.17 9.45 -24.88
CA PRO A 173 -10.58 8.41 -25.72
C PRO A 173 -11.49 7.19 -25.81
N GLN A 174 -11.62 6.63 -27.02
CA GLN A 174 -12.48 5.46 -27.27
C GLN A 174 -12.13 4.26 -26.37
N LYS A 175 -10.83 4.04 -26.09
CA LYS A 175 -10.39 3.00 -25.18
C LYS A 175 -10.91 3.16 -23.74
N ILE A 176 -11.08 4.41 -23.29
CA ILE A 176 -11.64 4.70 -21.96
C ILE A 176 -13.13 4.40 -21.94
N VAL A 177 -13.85 4.74 -23.04
CA VAL A 177 -15.27 4.40 -23.18
C VAL A 177 -15.46 2.89 -23.13
N GLU A 178 -14.64 2.12 -23.84
CA GLU A 178 -14.68 0.65 -23.85
C GLU A 178 -14.34 0.06 -22.48
N LEU A 179 -13.42 0.66 -21.76
CA LEU A 179 -12.96 0.19 -20.44
C LEU A 179 -13.98 0.47 -19.34
N THR A 180 -14.47 1.72 -19.27
CA THR A 180 -15.30 2.21 -18.15
C THR A 180 -16.79 2.16 -18.44
N GLY A 181 -17.17 2.09 -19.73
CA GLY A 181 -18.55 2.23 -20.18
C GLY A 181 -19.08 3.68 -20.09
N ILE A 182 -18.27 4.65 -19.68
CA ILE A 182 -18.66 6.06 -19.59
C ILE A 182 -18.60 6.68 -20.97
N THR A 183 -19.71 7.21 -21.45
CA THR A 183 -19.79 7.86 -22.76
C THR A 183 -19.77 9.39 -22.65
N ARG A 184 -19.48 10.05 -23.76
CA ARG A 184 -19.52 11.53 -23.82
C ARG A 184 -20.91 12.08 -23.49
N ASP A 185 -21.95 11.41 -23.95
CA ASP A 185 -23.34 11.83 -23.70
C ASP A 185 -23.66 11.75 -22.21
N MET A 186 -23.23 10.68 -21.52
CA MET A 186 -23.39 10.56 -20.07
C MET A 186 -22.69 11.71 -19.33
N LEU A 187 -21.46 12.07 -19.73
CA LEU A 187 -20.74 13.19 -19.12
C LEU A 187 -21.43 14.54 -19.37
N ASN A 188 -22.02 14.72 -20.53
CA ASN A 188 -22.72 15.96 -20.87
C ASN A 188 -24.06 16.11 -20.15
N GLU A 189 -24.83 15.02 -20.05
CA GLU A 189 -26.20 15.01 -19.50
C GLU A 189 -26.20 14.92 -17.98
N GLN A 190 -25.33 14.09 -17.40
CA GLN A 190 -25.34 13.74 -15.97
C GLN A 190 -24.13 14.29 -15.21
N GLY A 191 -23.09 14.73 -15.93
CA GLY A 191 -21.86 15.20 -15.32
C GLY A 191 -22.04 16.55 -14.63
N VAL A 192 -21.33 16.72 -13.53
CA VAL A 192 -21.19 17.98 -12.79
C VAL A 192 -19.81 18.59 -13.02
N SER A 193 -19.59 19.83 -12.58
CA SER A 193 -18.25 20.41 -12.60
C SER A 193 -17.35 19.69 -11.59
N ILE A 194 -16.05 19.61 -11.89
CA ILE A 194 -15.08 19.00 -11.00
C ILE A 194 -15.04 19.70 -9.62
N ALA A 195 -15.14 21.02 -9.59
CA ALA A 195 -15.18 21.80 -8.34
C ALA A 195 -16.37 21.42 -7.45
N MET A 196 -17.56 21.24 -8.04
CA MET A 196 -18.75 20.78 -7.32
C MET A 196 -18.56 19.38 -6.78
N ALA A 197 -18.07 18.45 -7.60
CA ALA A 197 -17.84 17.07 -7.19
C ALA A 197 -16.82 16.96 -6.04
N LEU A 198 -15.71 17.71 -6.11
CA LEU A 198 -14.69 17.74 -5.06
C LEU A 198 -15.24 18.31 -3.74
N SER A 199 -16.02 19.38 -3.82
CA SER A 199 -16.65 19.98 -2.62
C SER A 199 -17.65 19.03 -1.96
N GLU A 200 -18.51 18.38 -2.75
CA GLU A 200 -19.46 17.36 -2.26
C GLU A 200 -18.73 16.13 -1.70
N MET A 201 -17.67 15.68 -2.37
CA MET A 201 -16.83 14.57 -1.90
C MET A 201 -16.19 14.87 -0.54
N LYS A 202 -15.64 16.10 -0.34
CA LYS A 202 -15.10 16.52 0.96
C LYS A 202 -16.14 16.39 2.08
N VAL A 203 -17.36 16.87 1.82
CA VAL A 203 -18.47 16.80 2.78
C VAL A 203 -18.84 15.33 3.07
N PHE A 204 -18.90 14.49 2.03
CA PHE A 204 -19.22 13.08 2.16
C PHE A 204 -18.16 12.32 2.96
N ILE A 205 -16.88 12.52 2.67
CA ILE A 205 -15.77 11.87 3.38
C ILE A 205 -15.74 12.33 4.85
N GLY A 206 -15.90 13.63 5.11
CA GLY A 206 -15.79 14.19 6.46
C GLY A 206 -14.45 13.87 7.09
N ASN A 207 -14.45 13.31 8.32
CA ASN A 207 -13.24 12.93 9.05
C ASN A 207 -12.87 11.44 8.89
N SER A 208 -13.48 10.72 7.95
CA SER A 208 -13.24 9.28 7.75
C SER A 208 -11.81 9.00 7.31
N VAL A 209 -11.30 7.83 7.68
CA VAL A 209 -10.07 7.30 7.10
C VAL A 209 -10.35 6.87 5.66
N ILE A 210 -9.54 7.33 4.73
CA ILE A 210 -9.66 6.96 3.32
C ILE A 210 -8.86 5.69 3.08
N VAL A 211 -9.50 4.71 2.45
CA VAL A 211 -8.84 3.51 1.96
C VAL A 211 -8.94 3.44 0.44
N GLY A 212 -7.93 2.88 -0.19
CA GLY A 212 -7.93 2.67 -1.61
C GLY A 212 -7.00 1.53 -2.02
N TYR A 213 -7.17 1.07 -3.24
CA TYR A 213 -6.33 0.05 -3.82
C TYR A 213 -5.53 0.63 -4.99
N ASN A 214 -4.20 0.67 -4.88
CA ASN A 214 -3.32 1.45 -5.76
C ASN A 214 -3.69 2.96 -5.76
N PHE A 215 -4.08 3.44 -4.61
CA PHE A 215 -4.68 4.77 -4.40
C PHE A 215 -3.74 5.93 -4.69
N HIS A 216 -2.44 5.69 -4.79
CA HIS A 216 -1.49 6.72 -5.17
C HIS A 216 -1.83 7.37 -6.52
N PHE A 217 -2.35 6.59 -7.47
CA PHE A 217 -2.83 7.10 -8.75
C PHE A 217 -4.00 8.08 -8.56
N ASP A 218 -5.03 7.66 -7.81
CA ASP A 218 -6.21 8.47 -7.52
C ASP A 218 -5.83 9.75 -6.77
N GLU A 219 -4.94 9.62 -5.80
CA GLU A 219 -4.47 10.73 -4.97
C GLU A 219 -3.77 11.80 -5.80
N MET A 220 -2.92 11.43 -6.77
CA MET A 220 -2.26 12.39 -7.66
C MET A 220 -3.28 13.19 -8.48
N PHE A 221 -4.29 12.54 -9.06
CA PHE A 221 -5.33 13.20 -9.83
C PHE A 221 -6.22 14.09 -8.95
N LEU A 222 -6.63 13.61 -7.78
CA LEU A 222 -7.43 14.39 -6.84
C LEU A 222 -6.67 15.62 -6.35
N LYS A 223 -5.39 15.47 -5.99
CA LYS A 223 -4.54 16.57 -5.55
C LYS A 223 -4.41 17.64 -6.62
N GLN A 224 -4.12 17.23 -7.85
CA GLN A 224 -4.06 18.17 -8.98
C GLN A 224 -5.38 18.89 -9.17
N ALA A 225 -6.50 18.18 -9.12
CA ALA A 225 -7.83 18.75 -9.28
C ALA A 225 -8.20 19.74 -8.14
N PHE A 226 -7.81 19.48 -6.89
CA PHE A 226 -7.97 20.41 -5.77
C PHE A 226 -7.19 21.71 -6.01
N ILE A 227 -5.93 21.60 -6.45
CA ILE A 227 -5.07 22.77 -6.74
C ILE A 227 -5.65 23.60 -7.89
N GLU A 228 -6.05 22.97 -9.01
CA GLU A 228 -6.57 23.66 -10.20
C GLU A 228 -7.90 24.39 -9.95
N ASN A 229 -8.64 24.00 -8.93
CA ASN A 229 -9.93 24.59 -8.59
C ASN A 229 -9.90 25.48 -7.34
N ASP A 230 -8.73 25.81 -6.80
CA ASP A 230 -8.54 26.61 -5.58
C ASP A 230 -9.35 26.07 -4.38
N ILE A 231 -9.51 24.76 -4.28
CA ILE A 231 -10.17 24.09 -3.16
C ILE A 231 -9.11 23.55 -2.22
N GLU A 232 -9.24 23.88 -0.94
CA GLU A 232 -8.35 23.34 0.10
C GLU A 232 -8.32 21.83 0.07
N GLU A 233 -7.11 21.24 -0.02
CA GLU A 233 -6.91 19.81 -0.04
C GLU A 233 -7.44 19.17 1.25
N ARG A 234 -7.88 17.93 1.16
CA ARG A 234 -8.28 17.11 2.32
C ARG A 234 -7.07 16.74 3.18
N THR A 235 -7.27 16.65 4.48
CA THR A 235 -6.24 16.26 5.46
C THR A 235 -6.50 14.88 6.08
N ASN A 236 -7.38 14.08 5.48
CA ASN A 236 -7.74 12.76 5.97
C ASN A 236 -6.54 11.81 5.94
N HIS A 237 -6.44 10.94 6.93
CA HIS A 237 -5.52 9.83 6.88
C HIS A 237 -5.89 8.89 5.72
N THR A 238 -4.88 8.47 4.95
CA THR A 238 -5.05 7.57 3.80
C THR A 238 -4.36 6.25 4.07
N THR A 239 -5.02 5.15 3.77
CA THR A 239 -4.46 3.80 3.88
C THR A 239 -4.49 3.10 2.53
N GLU A 240 -3.32 2.73 2.04
CA GLU A 240 -3.14 1.98 0.80
C GLU A 240 -3.21 0.47 1.08
N LEU A 241 -4.14 -0.24 0.43
CA LEU A 241 -4.40 -1.65 0.70
C LEU A 241 -3.44 -2.61 0.00
N MET A 242 -2.92 -2.26 -1.18
CA MET A 242 -2.05 -3.16 -1.96
C MET A 242 -0.80 -3.61 -1.18
N PRO A 243 -0.06 -2.77 -0.44
CA PRO A 243 1.06 -3.21 0.38
C PRO A 243 0.66 -4.14 1.51
N ILE A 244 -0.56 -3.99 2.04
CA ILE A 244 -1.11 -4.86 3.10
C ILE A 244 -1.38 -6.24 2.51
N VAL A 245 -2.10 -6.32 1.40
CA VAL A 245 -2.36 -7.57 0.68
C VAL A 245 -1.05 -8.26 0.28
N LYS A 246 -0.06 -7.51 -0.20
CA LYS A 246 1.27 -8.08 -0.55
C LYS A 246 1.99 -8.72 0.64
N ARG A 247 1.74 -8.26 1.86
CA ARG A 247 2.32 -8.87 3.09
C ARG A 247 1.54 -10.07 3.56
N THR A 248 0.22 -10.06 3.41
CA THR A 248 -0.67 -11.12 3.93
C THR A 248 -0.84 -12.27 2.95
N ASN A 249 -0.83 -11.99 1.66
CA ASN A 249 -0.97 -12.99 0.62
C ASN A 249 0.14 -12.88 -0.43
N ILE A 250 1.27 -13.51 -0.17
CA ILE A 250 2.49 -13.46 -0.99
C ILE A 250 2.46 -14.41 -2.20
N PHE A 251 1.42 -15.26 -2.33
CA PHE A 251 1.35 -16.31 -3.35
C PHE A 251 0.42 -15.96 -4.52
N LEU A 252 -0.08 -14.72 -4.60
CA LEU A 252 -0.89 -14.29 -5.72
C LEU A 252 -0.06 -14.14 -7.00
N ASP A 253 -0.61 -14.58 -8.12
CA ASP A 253 0.03 -14.46 -9.44
C ASP A 253 0.36 -13.01 -9.80
N ASN A 254 -0.50 -12.10 -9.40
CA ASN A 254 -0.31 -10.66 -9.50
C ASN A 254 -1.20 -9.95 -8.46
N TYR A 255 -0.95 -8.64 -8.26
CA TYR A 255 -1.68 -7.81 -7.30
C TYR A 255 -2.61 -6.80 -8.01
N ARG A 256 -3.22 -7.17 -9.11
CA ARG A 256 -4.31 -6.38 -9.69
C ARG A 256 -5.55 -6.52 -8.80
N LEU A 257 -6.34 -5.46 -8.71
CA LEU A 257 -7.56 -5.48 -7.88
C LEU A 257 -8.42 -6.72 -8.18
N SER A 258 -8.66 -7.03 -9.45
CA SER A 258 -9.46 -8.20 -9.86
C SER A 258 -8.92 -9.54 -9.35
N THR A 259 -7.59 -9.74 -9.36
CA THR A 259 -6.96 -10.97 -8.84
C THR A 259 -7.11 -11.07 -7.33
N VAL A 260 -6.88 -9.96 -6.63
CA VAL A 260 -7.03 -9.90 -5.17
C VAL A 260 -8.48 -10.11 -4.76
N LEU A 261 -9.43 -9.45 -5.41
CA LEU A 261 -10.86 -9.64 -5.11
C LEU A 261 -11.30 -11.10 -5.31
N ALA A 262 -10.82 -11.76 -6.37
CA ALA A 262 -11.13 -13.17 -6.61
C ALA A 262 -10.59 -14.07 -5.49
N ASP A 263 -9.37 -13.84 -5.01
CA ASP A 263 -8.76 -14.60 -3.92
C ASP A 263 -9.51 -14.39 -2.60
N TYR A 264 -9.90 -13.16 -2.30
CA TYR A 264 -10.73 -12.84 -1.15
C TYR A 264 -12.23 -13.15 -1.34
N GLN A 265 -12.63 -13.78 -2.46
CA GLN A 265 -14.02 -14.14 -2.78
C GLN A 265 -14.97 -12.92 -2.74
N ILE A 266 -14.51 -11.81 -3.27
CA ILE A 266 -15.28 -10.57 -3.42
C ILE A 266 -15.71 -10.43 -4.87
N VAL A 267 -17.00 -10.22 -5.09
CA VAL A 267 -17.56 -10.07 -6.42
C VAL A 267 -17.61 -8.60 -6.81
N ASN A 268 -16.85 -8.23 -7.83
CA ASN A 268 -16.96 -6.93 -8.46
C ASN A 268 -17.79 -7.04 -9.73
N LEU A 269 -19.02 -6.54 -9.69
CA LEU A 269 -20.00 -6.69 -10.77
C LEU A 269 -19.63 -5.89 -12.03
N ARG A 270 -18.91 -4.78 -11.88
CA ARG A 270 -18.53 -3.88 -12.98
C ARG A 270 -17.09 -3.37 -12.77
N PRO A 271 -16.07 -4.17 -13.10
CA PRO A 271 -14.69 -3.71 -13.09
C PRO A 271 -14.53 -2.45 -13.95
N HIS A 272 -13.67 -1.54 -13.54
CA HIS A 272 -13.47 -0.23 -14.17
C HIS A 272 -14.72 0.66 -14.14
N ASN A 273 -15.48 0.55 -13.09
CA ASN A 273 -16.51 1.50 -12.71
C ASN A 273 -16.21 1.97 -11.28
N ALA A 274 -15.89 3.22 -11.11
CA ALA A 274 -15.40 3.78 -9.85
C ALA A 274 -16.28 3.41 -8.64
N LEU A 275 -17.60 3.42 -8.77
CA LEU A 275 -18.49 3.03 -7.67
C LEU A 275 -18.39 1.53 -7.35
N SER A 276 -18.30 0.67 -8.37
CA SER A 276 -18.17 -0.77 -8.19
C SER A 276 -16.82 -1.14 -7.59
N ASP A 277 -15.74 -0.48 -8.03
CA ASP A 277 -14.39 -0.69 -7.54
C ASP A 277 -14.24 -0.17 -6.10
N ALA A 278 -14.82 1.00 -5.76
CA ALA A 278 -14.88 1.50 -4.39
C ALA A 278 -15.67 0.57 -3.44
N LYS A 279 -16.80 0.00 -3.89
CA LYS A 279 -17.55 -1.00 -3.09
C LYS A 279 -16.71 -2.23 -2.80
N ALA A 280 -16.09 -2.79 -3.82
CA ALA A 280 -15.24 -3.97 -3.69
C ALA A 280 -14.00 -3.69 -2.81
N THR A 281 -13.43 -2.49 -2.91
CA THR A 281 -12.31 -2.03 -2.07
C THR A 281 -12.73 -1.88 -0.60
N LEU A 282 -13.94 -1.37 -0.33
CA LEU A 282 -14.46 -1.31 1.04
C LEU A 282 -14.69 -2.71 1.61
N GLU A 283 -15.23 -3.63 0.83
CA GLU A 283 -15.42 -5.03 1.26
C GLU A 283 -14.08 -5.71 1.55
N LEU A 284 -13.07 -5.50 0.69
CA LEU A 284 -11.70 -5.96 0.94
C LEU A 284 -11.15 -5.38 2.25
N THR A 285 -11.38 -4.10 2.51
CA THR A 285 -10.98 -3.44 3.76
C THR A 285 -11.57 -4.15 4.97
N HIS A 286 -12.87 -4.44 4.95
CA HIS A 286 -13.53 -5.15 6.04
C HIS A 286 -12.95 -6.56 6.25
N LYS A 287 -12.63 -7.29 5.19
CA LYS A 287 -11.99 -8.60 5.30
C LYS A 287 -10.59 -8.50 5.93
N LEU A 288 -9.79 -7.52 5.51
CA LEU A 288 -8.45 -7.27 6.07
C LEU A 288 -8.49 -6.81 7.54
N ILE A 289 -9.54 -6.10 7.96
CA ILE A 289 -9.77 -5.76 9.37
C ILE A 289 -10.16 -7.00 10.16
N ASN A 290 -11.09 -7.81 9.64
CA ASN A 290 -11.61 -9.00 10.31
C ASN A 290 -10.54 -10.09 10.49
N ASP A 291 -9.60 -10.22 9.58
CA ASP A 291 -8.48 -11.17 9.69
C ASP A 291 -7.27 -10.59 10.48
N GLY A 292 -7.38 -9.34 10.98
CA GLY A 292 -6.35 -8.67 11.78
C GLY A 292 -5.15 -8.15 10.97
N SER A 293 -5.24 -8.14 9.65
CA SER A 293 -4.18 -7.67 8.75
C SER A 293 -4.11 -6.14 8.64
N LEU A 294 -5.24 -5.49 8.91
CA LEU A 294 -5.40 -4.04 8.90
C LEU A 294 -6.02 -3.56 10.22
N ASN A 295 -5.40 -2.53 10.81
CA ASN A 295 -5.96 -1.75 11.91
C ASN A 295 -6.19 -0.32 11.41
N VAL A 296 -7.43 0.11 11.41
CA VAL A 296 -7.85 1.46 10.99
C VAL A 296 -8.32 2.24 12.20
#